data_fde32ee3b021ac0de21318280ad74e29
#
_entry.id   fde32ee3b021ac0de21318280ad74e29
#
_cell.length_a   1.000
_cell.length_b   1.000
_cell.length_c   1.000
_cell.angle_alpha   90.00
_cell.angle_beta   90.00
_cell.angle_gamma   90.00
#
_symmetry.space_group_name_H-M   'P 1'
#
loop_
_entity.id
_entity.type
_entity.pdbx_description
1 polymer ?
#
loop_
_entity_poly.entity_id
_entity_poly.type
_entity_poly.pdbx_seq_one_letter_code
_entity_poly.pdbx_strand_id
1 'polypeptide(L)'
;LHKEYRRQRQMCIRDSLIVGKGASVDGSVIVSYSADSYGMFGELYHYPAGMHEKGTMRDIYDWDSGKYLGQIKEARQTYNVIGNMNEFQVTIGETTFGGREELVDSTGIMDYGSLIYVALQRSRTAKEAIQVMTDLVKEYGYYSSGESFSIADPNEVWILEMIGKGPGVKGAVWVAVRIPDDCIAAHANQSRIHQFNMNDKDNCLYSPDVISFAREKGYFDGMNKDFSFSAAYNPLDFGGVRFCEARVWSFYNMFNKSVGDTYLPYIQGDSKEPMPLYIKPSRKLSVRDVQAAMRDHYEGTPLDITNDPGAGPFKTPYRLSPLSFKVGDQEYFNERPISTQQTAFTFVAQMRANLPDAIGGVLWFGTDDANMTVFAPVY
;
A
#
# COMPACT_ATOMS: atom_id res chain seq x y z
N LEU A 1 -5.52 -20.10 -18.04
CA LEU A 1 -6.33 -20.50 -16.87
C LEU A 1 -5.45 -20.92 -15.69
N HIS A 2 -4.47 -21.84 -15.83
CA HIS A 2 -3.62 -22.25 -14.71
C HIS A 2 -2.63 -21.16 -14.24
N LYS A 3 -2.15 -20.27 -15.09
CA LYS A 3 -1.29 -19.14 -14.72
C LYS A 3 -2.07 -18.04 -13.99
N GLU A 4 -3.27 -17.69 -14.44
CA GLU A 4 -4.13 -16.70 -13.78
C GLU A 4 -4.64 -17.20 -12.43
N TYR A 5 -4.98 -18.49 -12.31
CA TYR A 5 -5.37 -19.11 -11.04
C TYR A 5 -4.23 -19.18 -10.03
N ARG A 6 -2.98 -19.33 -10.47
CA ARG A 6 -1.78 -19.21 -9.60
C ARG A 6 -1.55 -17.75 -9.21
N ARG A 7 -1.74 -16.77 -10.12
CA ARG A 7 -1.67 -15.34 -9.78
C ARG A 7 -2.69 -14.94 -8.71
N GLN A 8 -3.94 -15.43 -8.80
CA GLN A 8 -4.97 -15.15 -7.78
C GLN A 8 -4.66 -15.80 -6.41
N ARG A 9 -3.94 -16.92 -6.35
CA ARG A 9 -3.51 -17.55 -5.10
C ARG A 9 -2.28 -16.90 -4.45
N GLN A 10 -1.48 -16.17 -5.20
CA GLN A 10 -0.25 -15.51 -4.73
C GLN A 10 -0.41 -14.00 -4.50
N MET A 11 -1.51 -13.40 -4.90
CA MET A 11 -1.76 -12.00 -4.57
C MET A 11 -2.18 -11.89 -3.11
N CYS A 12 -1.24 -11.55 -2.25
CA CYS A 12 -1.55 -10.95 -0.96
C CYS A 12 -2.40 -9.72 -1.25
N ILE A 13 -3.67 -9.73 -0.81
CA ILE A 13 -4.53 -8.56 -0.88
C ILE A 13 -4.08 -7.64 0.25
N ARG A 14 -3.97 -6.35 -0.02
CA ARG A 14 -3.55 -5.37 0.97
C ARG A 14 -4.19 -4.04 0.65
N ASP A 15 -4.64 -3.34 1.67
CA ASP A 15 -5.26 -2.03 1.56
C ASP A 15 -4.56 -1.03 2.46
N SER A 16 -4.31 0.17 1.94
CA SER A 16 -3.86 1.31 2.71
C SER A 16 -4.78 2.49 2.49
N LEU A 17 -5.39 2.98 3.56
CA LEU A 17 -6.21 4.18 3.59
C LEU A 17 -5.43 5.29 4.28
N ILE A 18 -5.49 6.49 3.73
CA ILE A 18 -4.67 7.63 4.13
C ILE A 18 -5.55 8.82 4.42
N VAL A 19 -5.28 9.52 5.53
CA VAL A 19 -5.93 10.79 5.88
C VAL A 19 -4.86 11.81 6.24
N GLY A 20 -4.78 12.89 5.48
CA GLY A 20 -3.90 14.03 5.78
C GLY A 20 -4.35 14.76 7.05
N LYS A 21 -3.41 15.43 7.73
CA LYS A 21 -3.67 16.10 9.02
C LYS A 21 -4.77 17.15 8.96
N GLY A 22 -4.95 17.85 7.84
CA GLY A 22 -6.03 18.82 7.62
C GLY A 22 -7.39 18.18 7.35
N ALA A 23 -7.40 16.91 6.88
CA ALA A 23 -8.60 16.12 6.64
C ALA A 23 -9.05 15.32 7.88
N SER A 24 -8.27 15.27 8.96
CA SER A 24 -8.63 14.62 10.22
C SER A 24 -9.30 15.58 11.20
N VAL A 25 -10.10 15.03 12.13
CA VAL A 25 -10.84 15.83 13.13
C VAL A 25 -9.96 16.42 14.21
N ASP A 26 -8.83 15.81 14.51
CA ASP A 26 -7.91 16.17 15.60
C ASP A 26 -6.53 16.67 15.12
N GLY A 27 -6.37 16.81 13.80
CA GLY A 27 -5.10 17.24 13.19
C GLY A 27 -4.04 16.16 13.10
N SER A 28 -4.38 14.89 13.39
CA SER A 28 -3.48 13.75 13.20
C SER A 28 -3.37 13.36 11.73
N VAL A 29 -2.20 12.83 11.34
CA VAL A 29 -2.08 12.02 10.12
C VAL A 29 -2.55 10.61 10.47
N ILE A 30 -3.34 9.97 9.59
CA ILE A 30 -3.84 8.61 9.81
C ILE A 30 -3.50 7.75 8.60
N VAL A 31 -2.94 6.56 8.85
CA VAL A 31 -2.66 5.54 7.82
C VAL A 31 -3.18 4.21 8.31
N SER A 32 -3.91 3.49 7.48
CA SER A 32 -4.29 2.11 7.76
C SER A 32 -3.59 1.13 6.84
N TYR A 33 -3.61 -0.13 7.25
CA TYR A 33 -3.08 -1.23 6.47
C TYR A 33 -3.78 -2.54 6.85
N SER A 34 -4.03 -3.39 5.86
CA SER A 34 -4.38 -4.80 6.06
C SER A 34 -3.37 -5.69 5.36
N ALA A 35 -3.00 -6.80 6.00
CA ALA A 35 -2.15 -7.84 5.43
C ALA A 35 -3.00 -9.09 5.20
N ASP A 36 -3.37 -9.34 3.95
CA ASP A 36 -4.35 -10.36 3.61
C ASP A 36 -3.67 -11.56 2.93
N SER A 37 -3.58 -12.68 3.64
CA SER A 37 -3.06 -13.93 3.11
C SER A 37 -3.53 -15.10 3.98
N TYR A 38 -4.10 -16.12 3.39
CA TYR A 38 -4.48 -17.35 4.13
C TYR A 38 -3.32 -18.11 4.79
N GLY A 39 -2.09 -17.80 4.42
CA GLY A 39 -0.87 -18.41 4.97
C GLY A 39 -0.20 -17.62 6.09
N MET A 40 -0.71 -16.42 6.42
CA MET A 40 -0.13 -15.55 7.45
C MET A 40 -0.91 -15.64 8.75
N PHE A 41 -0.20 -15.45 9.87
CA PHE A 41 -0.78 -15.19 11.18
C PHE A 41 -0.61 -13.72 11.55
N GLY A 42 -1.60 -13.17 12.28
CA GLY A 42 -1.51 -11.82 12.80
C GLY A 42 -0.54 -11.75 13.96
N GLU A 43 0.60 -11.11 13.74
CA GLU A 43 1.67 -10.99 14.71
C GLU A 43 2.12 -9.54 14.85
N LEU A 44 2.30 -9.06 16.08
CA LEU A 44 2.83 -7.74 16.36
C LEU A 44 4.34 -7.86 16.62
N TYR A 45 5.14 -7.45 15.65
CA TYR A 45 6.61 -7.51 15.76
C TYR A 45 7.15 -6.35 16.59
N HIS A 46 8.26 -6.60 17.30
CA HIS A 46 9.02 -5.60 18.01
C HIS A 46 10.51 -5.70 17.66
N TYR A 47 11.06 -4.60 17.18
CA TYR A 47 12.47 -4.44 16.89
C TYR A 47 13.04 -3.37 17.84
N PRO A 48 13.84 -3.76 18.84
CA PRO A 48 14.36 -2.82 19.83
C PRO A 48 15.37 -1.85 19.22
N ALA A 49 15.44 -0.65 19.77
CA ALA A 49 16.52 0.29 19.50
C ALA A 49 17.87 -0.29 19.90
N GLY A 50 18.93 0.09 19.20
CA GLY A 50 20.28 -0.42 19.48
C GLY A 50 21.40 0.50 19.02
N MET A 51 22.58 0.30 19.63
CA MET A 51 23.85 0.85 19.17
C MET A 51 24.72 -0.28 18.64
N HIS A 52 25.22 -0.15 17.44
CA HIS A 52 25.97 -1.20 16.75
C HIS A 52 27.42 -0.77 16.49
N GLU A 53 28.34 -1.70 16.53
CA GLU A 53 29.74 -1.45 16.18
C GLU A 53 29.90 -1.11 14.68
N LYS A 54 30.95 -0.35 14.38
CA LYS A 54 31.27 -0.04 12.97
C LYS A 54 31.59 -1.32 12.22
N GLY A 55 30.89 -1.56 11.10
CA GLY A 55 31.09 -2.74 10.27
C GLY A 55 30.19 -3.92 10.60
N THR A 56 29.29 -3.79 11.59
CA THR A 56 28.23 -4.79 11.84
C THR A 56 27.41 -4.99 10.55
N MET A 57 27.14 -6.25 10.25
CA MET A 57 26.28 -6.65 9.13
C MET A 57 24.96 -7.19 9.66
N ARG A 58 23.89 -6.95 8.90
CA ARG A 58 22.55 -7.43 9.19
C ARG A 58 22.13 -8.43 8.11
N ASP A 59 21.69 -9.60 8.53
CA ASP A 59 21.08 -10.59 7.64
C ASP A 59 19.71 -10.12 7.17
N ILE A 60 19.44 -10.33 5.89
CA ILE A 60 18.14 -10.05 5.26
C ILE A 60 17.54 -11.36 4.79
N TYR A 61 16.29 -11.56 5.15
CA TYR A 61 15.47 -12.69 4.76
C TYR A 61 14.22 -12.19 4.04
N ASP A 62 13.82 -12.85 2.97
CA ASP A 62 12.55 -12.58 2.30
C ASP A 62 11.38 -12.74 3.27
N TRP A 63 10.58 -11.72 3.39
CA TRP A 63 9.49 -11.64 4.37
C TRP A 63 8.47 -12.77 4.22
N ASP A 64 8.10 -13.11 2.99
CA ASP A 64 7.05 -14.09 2.71
C ASP A 64 7.52 -15.53 2.87
N SER A 65 8.75 -15.85 2.48
CA SER A 65 9.26 -17.22 2.43
C SER A 65 10.31 -17.55 3.50
N GLY A 66 10.86 -16.53 4.18
CA GLY A 66 11.99 -16.68 5.10
C GLY A 66 13.31 -17.07 4.41
N LYS A 67 13.39 -16.99 3.08
CA LYS A 67 14.60 -17.27 2.32
C LYS A 67 15.68 -16.24 2.64
N TYR A 68 16.89 -16.68 2.96
CA TYR A 68 18.04 -15.82 3.12
C TYR A 68 18.42 -15.14 1.79
N LEU A 69 18.49 -13.80 1.78
CA LEU A 69 18.78 -13.00 0.60
C LEU A 69 20.21 -12.43 0.60
N GLY A 70 20.80 -12.20 1.77
CA GLY A 70 22.13 -11.63 1.88
C GLY A 70 22.30 -10.76 3.11
N GLN A 71 23.30 -9.89 3.09
CA GLN A 71 23.61 -8.98 4.20
C GLN A 71 23.70 -7.53 3.71
N ILE A 72 23.26 -6.63 4.60
CA ILE A 72 23.45 -5.19 4.44
C ILE A 72 24.29 -4.64 5.60
N LYS A 73 24.89 -3.48 5.43
CA LYS A 73 25.56 -2.77 6.53
C LYS A 73 24.52 -2.33 7.57
N GLU A 74 24.76 -2.62 8.86
CA GLU A 74 23.93 -2.11 9.93
C GLU A 74 24.23 -0.63 10.22
N ALA A 75 23.20 0.14 10.58
CA ALA A 75 23.34 1.50 11.03
C ALA A 75 24.01 1.54 12.42
N ARG A 76 24.78 2.60 12.71
CA ARG A 76 25.40 2.78 14.04
C ARG A 76 24.37 2.87 15.16
N GLN A 77 23.22 3.45 14.87
CA GLN A 77 22.08 3.55 15.76
C GLN A 77 20.83 3.09 15.02
N THR A 78 20.05 2.24 15.65
CA THR A 78 18.71 1.84 15.19
C THR A 78 17.68 2.29 16.21
N TYR A 79 16.47 2.59 15.74
CA TYR A 79 15.35 3.06 16.54
C TYR A 79 14.41 1.93 16.92
N ASN A 80 13.64 2.15 17.97
CA ASN A 80 12.62 1.22 18.43
C ASN A 80 11.44 1.19 17.45
N VAL A 81 10.98 0.00 17.07
CA VAL A 81 9.86 -0.22 16.15
C VAL A 81 8.90 -1.23 16.75
N ILE A 82 7.61 -0.91 16.74
CA ILE A 82 6.55 -1.85 17.09
C ILE A 82 5.54 -1.94 15.93
N GLY A 83 5.31 -3.14 15.44
CA GLY A 83 4.56 -3.33 14.21
C GLY A 83 5.13 -2.48 13.08
N ASN A 84 4.31 -1.62 12.49
CA ASN A 84 4.68 -0.74 11.39
C ASN A 84 4.92 0.72 11.80
N MET A 85 5.19 0.99 13.09
CA MET A 85 5.45 2.33 13.62
C MET A 85 6.72 2.36 14.45
N ASN A 86 7.52 3.44 14.35
CA ASN A 86 8.69 3.63 15.19
C ASN A 86 8.45 4.67 16.31
N GLU A 87 9.46 4.84 17.20
CA GLU A 87 9.40 5.75 18.33
C GLU A 87 9.28 7.25 18.00
N PHE A 88 9.48 7.62 16.72
CA PHE A 88 9.26 8.97 16.19
C PHE A 88 7.92 9.10 15.44
N GLN A 89 7.02 8.15 15.62
CA GLN A 89 5.71 8.10 14.94
C GLN A 89 5.82 7.92 13.41
N VAL A 90 6.98 7.56 12.87
CA VAL A 90 7.06 7.21 11.44
C VAL A 90 6.36 5.88 11.24
N THR A 91 5.46 5.84 10.26
CA THR A 91 4.66 4.65 9.92
C THR A 91 4.80 4.32 8.45
N ILE A 92 4.91 3.02 8.13
CA ILE A 92 4.97 2.53 6.77
C ILE A 92 3.97 1.37 6.60
N GLY A 93 3.02 1.55 5.69
CA GLY A 93 2.15 0.50 5.15
C GLY A 93 2.50 0.25 3.68
N GLU A 94 2.01 -0.85 3.10
CA GLU A 94 2.29 -1.13 1.69
C GLU A 94 1.16 -1.89 1.00
N THR A 95 1.20 -1.94 -0.33
CA THR A 95 0.38 -2.86 -1.15
C THR A 95 1.18 -3.28 -2.39
N THR A 96 1.25 -4.57 -2.63
CA THR A 96 1.88 -5.12 -3.82
C THR A 96 1.01 -4.87 -5.05
N PHE A 97 1.48 -4.09 -6.02
CA PHE A 97 0.80 -3.95 -7.31
C PHE A 97 1.33 -4.92 -8.39
N GLY A 98 2.42 -5.63 -8.10
CA GLY A 98 3.05 -6.57 -9.03
C GLY A 98 3.82 -5.88 -10.15
N GLY A 99 3.11 -5.28 -11.09
CA GLY A 99 3.70 -4.60 -12.24
C GLY A 99 4.23 -5.56 -13.30
N ARG A 100 5.25 -5.13 -14.02
CA ARG A 100 5.86 -5.93 -15.09
C ARG A 100 6.76 -7.01 -14.53
N GLU A 101 6.42 -8.28 -14.78
CA GLU A 101 7.12 -9.46 -14.24
C GLU A 101 8.62 -9.50 -14.61
N GLU A 102 8.96 -9.03 -15.81
CA GLU A 102 10.33 -8.97 -16.31
C GLU A 102 11.23 -8.00 -15.54
N LEU A 103 10.66 -7.15 -14.69
CA LEU A 103 11.40 -6.20 -13.85
C LEU A 103 11.72 -6.73 -12.45
N VAL A 104 11.25 -7.92 -12.09
CA VAL A 104 11.60 -8.56 -10.82
C VAL A 104 13.07 -9.03 -10.86
N ASP A 105 13.86 -8.63 -9.86
CA ASP A 105 15.26 -9.05 -9.71
C ASP A 105 15.43 -10.04 -8.56
N SER A 106 15.46 -11.33 -8.86
CA SER A 106 15.67 -12.39 -7.87
C SER A 106 17.07 -12.43 -7.25
N THR A 107 17.98 -11.55 -7.68
CA THR A 107 19.34 -11.38 -7.13
C THR A 107 19.46 -10.19 -6.19
N GLY A 108 18.42 -9.36 -6.08
CA GLY A 108 18.34 -8.27 -5.11
C GLY A 108 18.34 -8.79 -3.67
N ILE A 109 18.78 -7.95 -2.73
CA ILE A 109 18.84 -8.31 -1.30
C ILE A 109 17.66 -7.73 -0.52
N MET A 110 17.17 -6.54 -0.92
CA MET A 110 16.09 -5.87 -0.20
C MET A 110 14.73 -6.29 -0.75
N ASP A 111 13.96 -7.04 0.04
CA ASP A 111 12.53 -7.26 -0.18
C ASP A 111 11.69 -6.15 0.44
N TYR A 112 10.38 -6.09 0.10
CA TYR A 112 9.47 -5.04 0.56
C TYR A 112 9.34 -4.99 2.10
N GLY A 113 9.24 -6.16 2.76
CA GLY A 113 9.09 -6.24 4.21
C GLY A 113 10.33 -5.79 4.95
N SER A 114 11.52 -6.26 4.53
CA SER A 114 12.79 -5.79 5.09
C SER A 114 13.00 -4.29 4.87
N LEU A 115 12.57 -3.73 3.72
CA LEU A 115 12.62 -2.28 3.49
C LEU A 115 11.81 -1.52 4.53
N ILE A 116 10.61 -1.98 4.88
CA ILE A 116 9.76 -1.34 5.89
C ILE A 116 10.49 -1.28 7.23
N TYR A 117 10.91 -2.42 7.77
CA TYR A 117 11.51 -2.48 9.10
C TYR A 117 12.87 -1.78 9.19
N VAL A 118 13.71 -1.92 8.16
CA VAL A 118 15.02 -1.26 8.12
C VAL A 118 14.86 0.25 8.00
N ALA A 119 13.89 0.73 7.19
CA ALA A 119 13.61 2.17 7.09
C ALA A 119 13.06 2.74 8.41
N LEU A 120 12.12 2.05 9.06
CA LEU A 120 11.59 2.46 10.36
C LEU A 120 12.68 2.52 11.44
N GLN A 121 13.63 1.58 11.44
CA GLN A 121 14.75 1.59 12.38
C GLN A 121 15.81 2.67 12.09
N ARG A 122 15.74 3.37 10.95
CA ARG A 122 16.78 4.31 10.50
C ARG A 122 16.27 5.71 10.17
N SER A 123 14.98 6.00 10.38
CA SER A 123 14.37 7.27 10.01
C SER A 123 13.61 7.92 11.16
N ARG A 124 13.54 9.24 11.16
CA ARG A 124 12.77 10.07 12.10
C ARG A 124 11.63 10.83 11.44
N THR A 125 11.62 10.85 10.10
CA THR A 125 10.60 11.52 9.31
C THR A 125 10.21 10.66 8.10
N ALA A 126 9.07 10.93 7.50
CA ALA A 126 8.62 10.27 6.28
C ALA A 126 9.63 10.44 5.13
N LYS A 127 10.17 11.65 4.95
CA LYS A 127 11.19 11.90 3.90
C LYS A 127 12.49 11.14 4.14
N GLU A 128 12.96 11.04 5.41
CA GLU A 128 14.13 10.21 5.74
C GLU A 128 13.86 8.73 5.43
N ALA A 129 12.65 8.23 5.72
CA ALA A 129 12.28 6.85 5.39
C ALA A 129 12.34 6.60 3.88
N ILE A 130 11.78 7.49 3.05
CA ILE A 130 11.88 7.42 1.58
C ILE A 130 13.34 7.38 1.14
N GLN A 131 14.19 8.26 1.69
CA GLN A 131 15.61 8.30 1.34
C GLN A 131 16.33 7.00 1.73
N VAL A 132 16.09 6.47 2.94
CA VAL A 132 16.67 5.20 3.39
C VAL A 132 16.25 4.05 2.48
N MET A 133 14.95 3.94 2.15
CA MET A 133 14.44 2.88 1.28
C MET A 133 15.08 2.93 -0.11
N THR A 134 15.14 4.11 -0.70
CA THR A 134 15.67 4.30 -2.06
C THR A 134 17.19 4.11 -2.12
N ASP A 135 17.94 4.50 -1.10
CA ASP A 135 19.38 4.25 -1.00
C ASP A 135 19.68 2.76 -0.80
N LEU A 136 18.90 2.06 0.02
CA LEU A 136 19.06 0.63 0.22
C LEU A 136 18.83 -0.17 -1.05
N VAL A 137 17.78 0.10 -1.81
CA VAL A 137 17.56 -0.62 -3.08
C VAL A 137 18.59 -0.27 -4.12
N LYS A 138 19.11 0.96 -4.13
CA LYS A 138 20.20 1.38 -5.00
C LYS A 138 21.52 0.63 -4.70
N GLU A 139 21.85 0.45 -3.41
CA GLU A 139 23.10 -0.21 -2.99
C GLU A 139 22.99 -1.74 -3.07
N TYR A 140 21.86 -2.33 -2.69
CA TYR A 140 21.70 -3.76 -2.48
C TYR A 140 20.79 -4.47 -3.50
N GLY A 141 20.07 -3.73 -4.35
CA GLY A 141 19.08 -4.29 -5.28
C GLY A 141 17.73 -4.52 -4.63
N TYR A 142 16.69 -4.61 -5.45
CA TYR A 142 15.31 -4.78 -5.01
C TYR A 142 14.78 -6.15 -5.45
N TYR A 143 14.41 -7.00 -4.48
CA TYR A 143 14.03 -8.39 -4.70
C TYR A 143 12.55 -8.59 -5.05
N SER A 144 11.68 -7.71 -4.53
CA SER A 144 10.22 -7.89 -4.68
C SER A 144 9.68 -7.42 -6.03
N SER A 145 8.42 -7.74 -6.31
CA SER A 145 7.64 -7.16 -7.40
C SER A 145 7.33 -5.68 -7.12
N GLY A 146 6.50 -5.03 -7.94
CA GLY A 146 6.14 -3.62 -7.73
C GLY A 146 5.31 -3.40 -6.48
N GLU A 147 5.68 -2.37 -5.70
CA GLU A 147 5.06 -2.01 -4.43
C GLU A 147 4.68 -0.54 -4.34
N SER A 148 3.51 -0.27 -3.73
CA SER A 148 3.09 1.05 -3.27
C SER A 148 3.24 1.10 -1.75
N PHE A 149 3.97 2.11 -1.23
CA PHE A 149 4.16 2.33 0.20
C PHE A 149 3.45 3.60 0.64
N SER A 150 2.65 3.52 1.71
CA SER A 150 2.20 4.68 2.48
C SER A 150 3.24 4.99 3.54
N ILE A 151 3.91 6.12 3.43
CA ILE A 151 4.99 6.53 4.35
C ILE A 151 4.56 7.83 5.03
N ALA A 152 4.43 7.81 6.34
CA ALA A 152 3.87 8.93 7.09
C ALA A 152 4.65 9.23 8.37
N ASP A 153 4.56 10.48 8.78
CA ASP A 153 4.92 10.98 10.10
C ASP A 153 3.83 11.95 10.62
N PRO A 154 3.94 12.58 11.81
CA PRO A 154 2.92 13.49 12.31
C PRO A 154 2.62 14.72 11.43
N ASN A 155 3.48 15.03 10.46
CA ASN A 155 3.41 16.26 9.68
C ASN A 155 2.97 16.03 8.23
N GLU A 156 3.28 14.88 7.66
CA GLU A 156 3.05 14.60 6.25
C GLU A 156 2.86 13.11 5.96
N VAL A 157 2.26 12.80 4.81
CA VAL A 157 2.12 11.45 4.29
C VAL A 157 2.42 11.41 2.79
N TRP A 158 3.08 10.36 2.37
CA TRP A 158 3.52 10.12 1.01
C TRP A 158 3.03 8.76 0.51
N ILE A 159 2.77 8.67 -0.79
CA ILE A 159 2.70 7.41 -1.51
C ILE A 159 3.98 7.28 -2.33
N LEU A 160 4.77 6.24 -2.06
CA LEU A 160 5.96 5.85 -2.82
C LEU A 160 5.63 4.61 -3.63
N GLU A 161 5.72 4.68 -4.96
CA GLU A 161 5.60 3.52 -5.84
C GLU A 161 6.97 3.16 -6.41
N MET A 162 7.30 1.87 -6.36
CA MET A 162 8.63 1.35 -6.69
C MET A 162 8.52 0.01 -7.42
N ILE A 163 9.39 -0.21 -8.41
CA ILE A 163 9.56 -1.50 -9.09
C ILE A 163 11.02 -1.69 -9.49
N GLY A 164 11.49 -2.93 -9.48
CA GLY A 164 12.86 -3.29 -9.89
C GLY A 164 13.18 -2.95 -11.36
N LYS A 165 14.41 -3.23 -11.76
CA LYS A 165 14.91 -2.97 -13.13
C LYS A 165 15.16 -4.24 -13.93
N GLY A 166 14.80 -5.40 -13.38
CA GLY A 166 15.02 -6.71 -13.98
C GLY A 166 16.28 -7.41 -13.49
N PRO A 167 16.43 -8.70 -13.85
CA PRO A 167 17.45 -9.56 -13.30
C PRO A 167 18.88 -9.01 -13.44
N GLY A 168 19.60 -8.94 -12.33
CA GLY A 168 21.00 -8.50 -12.29
C GLY A 168 21.21 -7.00 -12.41
N VAL A 169 20.15 -6.18 -12.50
CA VAL A 169 20.25 -4.72 -12.56
C VAL A 169 19.86 -4.14 -11.20
N LYS A 170 20.87 -3.74 -10.42
CA LYS A 170 20.64 -3.14 -9.10
C LYS A 170 19.82 -1.86 -9.15
N GLY A 171 19.00 -1.67 -8.12
CA GLY A 171 18.18 -0.50 -7.94
C GLY A 171 16.73 -0.72 -8.34
N ALA A 172 15.99 0.36 -8.31
CA ALA A 172 14.57 0.41 -8.68
C ALA A 172 14.28 1.72 -9.41
N VAL A 173 13.23 1.74 -10.21
CA VAL A 173 12.57 2.98 -10.62
C VAL A 173 11.45 3.26 -9.66
N TRP A 174 11.29 4.52 -9.26
CA TRP A 174 10.33 4.90 -8.23
C TRP A 174 9.89 6.35 -8.37
N VAL A 175 8.73 6.63 -7.81
CA VAL A 175 8.18 7.97 -7.64
C VAL A 175 7.46 8.05 -6.30
N ALA A 176 7.62 9.16 -5.58
CA ALA A 176 6.92 9.44 -4.34
C ALA A 176 6.18 10.77 -4.46
N VAL A 177 4.88 10.75 -4.11
CA VAL A 177 4.03 11.94 -4.14
C VAL A 177 3.47 12.19 -2.75
N ARG A 178 3.64 13.43 -2.26
CA ARG A 178 3.06 13.89 -0.99
C ARG A 178 1.56 14.08 -1.16
N ILE A 179 0.78 13.55 -0.24
CA ILE A 179 -0.66 13.79 -0.20
C ILE A 179 -0.93 15.12 0.48
N PRO A 180 -1.72 16.02 -0.13
CA PRO A 180 -2.06 17.30 0.49
C PRO A 180 -2.74 17.12 1.85
N ASP A 181 -2.46 18.02 2.79
CA ASP A 181 -2.91 17.92 4.17
C ASP A 181 -4.43 17.80 4.33
N ASP A 182 -5.20 18.44 3.43
CA ASP A 182 -6.67 18.47 3.45
C ASP A 182 -7.33 17.36 2.60
N CYS A 183 -6.55 16.35 2.19
CA CYS A 183 -7.00 15.28 1.33
C CYS A 183 -6.94 13.90 2.03
N ILE A 184 -7.69 12.98 1.44
CA ILE A 184 -7.61 11.54 1.69
C ILE A 184 -7.10 10.84 0.42
N ALA A 185 -6.43 9.71 0.61
CA ALA A 185 -5.94 8.86 -0.47
C ALA A 185 -6.06 7.39 -0.08
N ALA A 186 -5.94 6.50 -1.05
CA ALA A 186 -5.85 5.06 -0.80
C ALA A 186 -5.10 4.38 -1.95
N HIS A 187 -4.53 3.22 -1.67
CA HIS A 187 -4.04 2.29 -2.69
C HIS A 187 -4.33 0.84 -2.27
N ALA A 188 -4.55 -0.01 -3.26
CA ALA A 188 -5.05 -1.35 -3.06
C ALA A 188 -4.60 -2.28 -4.20
N ASN A 189 -3.34 -2.69 -4.21
CA ASN A 189 -2.72 -3.60 -5.19
C ASN A 189 -2.75 -3.11 -6.65
N GLN A 190 -2.81 -1.80 -6.88
CA GLN A 190 -2.65 -1.16 -8.20
C GLN A 190 -1.79 0.08 -8.04
N SER A 191 -0.81 0.27 -8.93
CA SER A 191 -0.07 1.53 -9.03
C SER A 191 -1.01 2.65 -9.45
N ARG A 192 -1.00 3.78 -8.74
CA ARG A 192 -1.96 4.87 -8.91
C ARG A 192 -1.33 6.22 -9.24
N ILE A 193 -0.01 6.33 -9.19
CA ILE A 193 0.67 7.55 -9.59
C ILE A 193 0.74 7.59 -11.12
N HIS A 194 -0.15 8.38 -11.71
CA HIS A 194 -0.15 8.66 -13.16
C HIS A 194 0.90 9.73 -13.48
N GLN A 195 0.47 10.92 -13.92
CA GLN A 195 1.36 12.06 -14.11
C GLN A 195 1.74 12.67 -12.75
N PHE A 196 2.94 13.17 -12.65
CA PHE A 196 3.46 13.82 -11.45
C PHE A 196 4.28 15.05 -11.80
N ASN A 197 4.31 16.03 -10.89
CA ASN A 197 5.01 17.28 -11.14
C ASN A 197 6.51 17.18 -10.82
N MET A 198 7.33 16.93 -11.83
CA MET A 198 8.77 16.79 -11.71
C MET A 198 9.50 18.05 -11.20
N ASN A 199 8.84 19.20 -11.25
CA ASN A 199 9.42 20.48 -10.81
C ASN A 199 9.11 20.81 -9.33
N ASP A 200 8.18 20.10 -8.72
CA ASP A 200 7.77 20.28 -7.32
C ASP A 200 8.56 19.34 -6.40
N LYS A 201 9.80 19.72 -6.09
CA LYS A 201 10.71 18.93 -5.26
C LYS A 201 10.27 18.82 -3.78
N ASP A 202 9.35 19.64 -3.35
CA ASP A 202 8.81 19.61 -1.99
C ASP A 202 7.74 18.51 -1.84
N ASN A 203 6.98 18.25 -2.91
CA ASN A 203 5.86 17.33 -2.91
C ASN A 203 6.00 16.14 -3.90
N CYS A 204 7.09 16.08 -4.65
CA CYS A 204 7.35 14.99 -5.60
C CYS A 204 8.84 14.63 -5.64
N LEU A 205 9.16 13.38 -5.31
CA LEU A 205 10.50 12.79 -5.40
C LEU A 205 10.45 11.63 -6.38
N TYR A 206 11.54 11.37 -7.11
CA TYR A 206 11.57 10.29 -8.10
C TYR A 206 13.00 9.86 -8.43
N SER A 207 13.15 8.63 -8.91
CA SER A 207 14.45 8.15 -9.41
C SER A 207 14.84 8.90 -10.68
N PRO A 208 16.12 9.33 -10.83
CA PRO A 208 16.55 10.16 -11.97
C PRO A 208 16.27 9.52 -13.32
N ASP A 209 16.18 8.22 -13.38
CA ASP A 209 16.01 7.42 -14.58
C ASP A 209 14.57 6.89 -14.79
N VAL A 210 13.60 7.32 -13.98
CA VAL A 210 12.22 6.81 -14.04
C VAL A 210 11.59 6.91 -15.43
N ILE A 211 11.89 7.94 -16.22
CA ILE A 211 11.37 8.10 -17.59
C ILE A 211 12.34 7.48 -18.62
N SER A 212 13.64 7.71 -18.49
CA SER A 212 14.61 7.19 -19.46
C SER A 212 14.64 5.67 -19.50
N PHE A 213 14.50 5.02 -18.33
CA PHE A 213 14.38 3.57 -18.23
C PHE A 213 13.09 3.04 -18.90
N ALA A 214 11.95 3.72 -18.71
CA ALA A 214 10.73 3.36 -19.41
C ALA A 214 10.86 3.43 -20.95
N ARG A 215 11.59 4.45 -21.45
CA ARG A 215 11.89 4.57 -22.89
C ARG A 215 12.81 3.48 -23.37
N GLU A 216 13.88 3.19 -22.65
CA GLU A 216 14.83 2.11 -22.97
C GLU A 216 14.12 0.76 -23.10
N LYS A 217 13.15 0.50 -22.20
CA LYS A 217 12.34 -0.73 -22.22
C LYS A 217 11.18 -0.72 -23.22
N GLY A 218 10.95 0.40 -23.92
CA GLY A 218 9.82 0.54 -24.85
C GLY A 218 8.45 0.65 -24.19
N TYR A 219 8.40 1.02 -22.89
CA TYR A 219 7.14 1.18 -22.15
C TYR A 219 6.52 2.57 -22.34
N PHE A 220 7.32 3.52 -22.83
CA PHE A 220 6.89 4.90 -23.06
C PHE A 220 7.74 5.56 -24.15
N ASP A 221 7.09 6.29 -25.08
CA ASP A 221 7.73 7.02 -26.20
C ASP A 221 7.29 8.49 -26.31
N GLY A 222 6.41 8.95 -25.40
CA GLY A 222 5.85 10.31 -25.40
C GLY A 222 6.75 11.40 -24.83
N MET A 223 6.20 12.61 -24.66
CA MET A 223 6.89 13.73 -24.00
C MET A 223 6.91 13.51 -22.47
N ASN A 224 7.96 13.98 -21.78
CA ASN A 224 8.09 13.79 -20.32
C ASN A 224 6.86 14.24 -19.52
N LYS A 225 6.19 15.31 -19.94
CA LYS A 225 4.97 15.82 -19.28
C LYS A 225 3.79 14.85 -19.34
N ASP A 226 3.78 13.93 -20.31
CA ASP A 226 2.70 12.97 -20.55
C ASP A 226 3.04 11.62 -19.91
N PHE A 227 4.19 11.51 -19.23
CA PHE A 227 4.62 10.27 -18.61
C PHE A 227 3.72 9.92 -17.42
N SER A 228 3.23 8.68 -17.41
CA SER A 228 2.47 8.08 -16.32
C SER A 228 3.27 6.90 -15.76
N PHE A 229 3.61 6.94 -14.47
CA PHE A 229 4.31 5.84 -13.81
C PHE A 229 3.48 4.56 -13.86
N SER A 230 2.22 4.65 -13.45
CA SER A 230 1.29 3.52 -13.47
C SER A 230 1.15 2.91 -14.87
N ALA A 231 0.90 3.73 -15.91
CA ALA A 231 0.74 3.21 -17.26
C ALA A 231 2.02 2.53 -17.82
N ALA A 232 3.21 3.07 -17.46
CA ALA A 232 4.48 2.51 -17.91
C ALA A 232 4.83 1.21 -17.19
N TYR A 233 4.67 1.14 -15.86
CA TYR A 233 5.20 0.06 -15.03
C TYR A 233 4.17 -0.93 -14.52
N ASN A 234 2.90 -0.54 -14.46
CA ASN A 234 1.79 -1.41 -14.07
C ASN A 234 0.53 -1.11 -14.89
N PRO A 235 0.54 -1.41 -16.21
CA PRO A 235 -0.62 -1.17 -17.05
C PRO A 235 -1.89 -1.75 -16.47
N LEU A 236 -2.96 -0.93 -16.42
CA LEU A 236 -4.24 -1.29 -15.85
C LEU A 236 -4.92 -2.37 -16.68
N ASP A 237 -5.35 -3.43 -16.04
CA ASP A 237 -6.18 -4.49 -16.60
C ASP A 237 -7.53 -4.58 -15.88
N PHE A 238 -8.35 -5.55 -16.26
CA PHE A 238 -9.65 -5.77 -15.61
C PHE A 238 -9.51 -6.02 -14.10
N GLY A 239 -8.52 -6.81 -13.70
CA GLY A 239 -8.26 -7.12 -12.30
C GLY A 239 -7.86 -5.88 -11.50
N GLY A 240 -7.01 -5.03 -12.07
CA GLY A 240 -6.64 -3.73 -11.51
C GLY A 240 -7.83 -2.81 -11.29
N VAL A 241 -8.75 -2.73 -12.26
CA VAL A 241 -9.98 -1.93 -12.10
C VAL A 241 -10.90 -2.55 -11.05
N ARG A 242 -11.27 -3.82 -11.23
CA ARG A 242 -12.39 -4.42 -10.50
C ARG A 242 -12.01 -4.91 -9.11
N PHE A 243 -10.80 -5.44 -8.93
CA PHE A 243 -10.36 -6.00 -7.66
C PHE A 243 -9.48 -5.05 -6.84
N CYS A 244 -8.94 -4.00 -7.45
CA CYS A 244 -8.05 -3.06 -6.81
C CYS A 244 -8.67 -1.66 -6.71
N GLU A 245 -8.88 -0.98 -7.84
CA GLU A 245 -9.43 0.37 -7.85
C GLU A 245 -10.84 0.47 -7.26
N ALA A 246 -11.66 -0.58 -7.32
CA ALA A 246 -12.99 -0.59 -6.69
C ALA A 246 -12.92 -0.42 -5.17
N ARG A 247 -11.86 -0.92 -4.49
CA ARG A 247 -11.65 -0.72 -3.05
C ARG A 247 -11.31 0.74 -2.73
N VAL A 248 -10.47 1.36 -3.55
CA VAL A 248 -10.18 2.79 -3.46
C VAL A 248 -11.44 3.63 -3.71
N TRP A 249 -12.20 3.25 -4.73
CA TRP A 249 -13.49 3.89 -5.03
C TRP A 249 -14.45 3.81 -3.84
N SER A 250 -14.55 2.67 -3.17
CA SER A 250 -15.42 2.53 -2.01
C SER A 250 -15.04 3.49 -0.89
N PHE A 251 -13.75 3.57 -0.56
CA PHE A 251 -13.25 4.54 0.41
C PHE A 251 -13.59 5.98 0.02
N TYR A 252 -13.38 6.36 -1.24
CA TYR A 252 -13.72 7.70 -1.73
C TYR A 252 -15.23 7.96 -1.68
N ASN A 253 -16.04 6.99 -2.11
CA ASN A 253 -17.50 7.08 -2.11
C ASN A 253 -18.09 7.26 -0.70
N MET A 254 -17.52 6.63 0.34
CA MET A 254 -17.93 6.80 1.73
C MET A 254 -17.77 8.23 2.23
N PHE A 255 -16.72 8.93 1.80
CA PHE A 255 -16.36 10.24 2.33
C PHE A 255 -16.56 11.40 1.34
N ASN A 256 -16.84 11.09 0.09
CA ASN A 256 -17.27 12.06 -0.92
C ASN A 256 -18.15 11.40 -1.97
N LYS A 257 -19.44 11.42 -1.73
CA LYS A 257 -20.45 10.78 -2.59
C LYS A 257 -20.42 11.27 -4.03
N SER A 258 -20.16 12.57 -4.26
CA SER A 258 -20.04 13.13 -5.62
C SER A 258 -18.89 12.52 -6.40
N VAL A 259 -17.75 12.27 -5.75
CA VAL A 259 -16.62 11.56 -6.37
C VAL A 259 -16.99 10.11 -6.63
N GLY A 260 -17.65 9.45 -5.66
CA GLY A 260 -18.12 8.09 -5.83
C GLY A 260 -19.04 7.94 -7.05
N ASP A 261 -20.01 8.84 -7.22
CA ASP A 261 -20.95 8.81 -8.35
C ASP A 261 -20.23 9.11 -9.70
N THR A 262 -19.27 10.01 -9.70
CA THR A 262 -18.48 10.35 -10.89
C THR A 262 -17.67 9.16 -11.41
N TYR A 263 -17.04 8.38 -10.50
CA TYR A 263 -16.14 7.29 -10.88
C TYR A 263 -16.76 5.89 -10.80
N LEU A 264 -18.05 5.76 -10.46
CA LEU A 264 -18.75 4.49 -10.55
C LEU A 264 -18.66 3.85 -11.96
N PRO A 265 -18.86 4.60 -13.07
CA PRO A 265 -18.69 4.04 -14.41
C PRO A 265 -17.26 3.52 -14.69
N TYR A 266 -16.23 4.13 -14.10
CA TYR A 266 -14.85 3.66 -14.23
C TYR A 266 -14.68 2.25 -13.66
N ILE A 267 -15.11 2.01 -12.42
CA ILE A 267 -14.97 0.69 -11.80
C ILE A 267 -15.95 -0.35 -12.35
N GLN A 268 -16.98 0.07 -13.08
CA GLN A 268 -17.88 -0.81 -13.82
C GLN A 268 -17.33 -1.17 -15.23
N GLY A 269 -16.27 -0.47 -15.68
CA GLY A 269 -15.66 -0.68 -17.00
C GLY A 269 -16.28 0.14 -18.13
N ASP A 270 -17.22 1.04 -17.81
CA ASP A 270 -17.90 1.91 -18.76
C ASP A 270 -17.11 3.18 -19.10
N SER A 271 -16.11 3.51 -18.29
CA SER A 271 -15.20 4.64 -18.49
C SER A 271 -13.74 4.19 -18.35
N LYS A 272 -12.83 4.87 -19.05
CA LYS A 272 -11.38 4.67 -18.93
C LYS A 272 -10.68 5.79 -18.16
N GLU A 273 -11.43 6.79 -17.69
CA GLU A 273 -10.86 7.91 -16.92
C GLU A 273 -10.52 7.45 -15.51
N PRO A 274 -9.22 7.41 -15.13
CA PRO A 274 -8.80 6.91 -13.83
C PRO A 274 -9.20 7.87 -12.72
N MET A 275 -9.41 7.34 -11.53
CA MET A 275 -9.64 8.14 -10.33
C MET A 275 -8.38 8.96 -9.95
N PRO A 276 -8.56 10.16 -9.39
CA PRO A 276 -7.43 10.93 -8.87
C PRO A 276 -6.71 10.19 -7.75
N LEU A 277 -5.40 10.44 -7.59
CA LEU A 277 -4.58 9.83 -6.54
C LEU A 277 -5.09 10.17 -5.13
N TYR A 278 -5.64 11.36 -4.95
CA TYR A 278 -6.21 11.85 -3.69
C TYR A 278 -7.44 12.74 -3.96
N ILE A 279 -8.31 12.85 -2.97
CA ILE A 279 -9.52 13.69 -3.02
C ILE A 279 -9.71 14.48 -1.72
N LYS A 280 -10.49 15.56 -1.77
CA LYS A 280 -10.98 16.22 -0.56
C LYS A 280 -12.21 15.50 -0.04
N PRO A 281 -12.23 15.06 1.22
CA PRO A 281 -13.43 14.47 1.80
C PRO A 281 -14.51 15.55 2.07
N SER A 282 -15.78 15.16 2.09
CA SER A 282 -16.90 16.06 2.40
C SER A 282 -16.96 16.49 3.87
N ARG A 283 -16.26 15.78 4.75
CA ARG A 283 -16.10 16.09 6.17
C ARG A 283 -14.75 15.59 6.66
N LYS A 284 -14.28 16.08 7.79
CA LYS A 284 -13.09 15.54 8.46
C LYS A 284 -13.35 14.14 9.01
N LEU A 285 -12.33 13.29 9.01
CA LEU A 285 -12.38 11.90 9.43
C LEU A 285 -11.71 11.72 10.79
N SER A 286 -12.27 10.82 11.59
CA SER A 286 -11.67 10.30 12.82
C SER A 286 -11.00 8.95 12.58
N VAL A 287 -10.21 8.45 13.55
CA VAL A 287 -9.69 7.08 13.56
C VAL A 287 -10.84 6.06 13.42
N ARG A 288 -12.00 6.32 14.08
CA ARG A 288 -13.18 5.44 13.99
C ARG A 288 -13.76 5.38 12.58
N ASP A 289 -13.72 6.48 11.83
CA ASP A 289 -14.17 6.47 10.43
C ASP A 289 -13.27 5.58 9.58
N VAL A 290 -11.95 5.63 9.78
CA VAL A 290 -10.99 4.76 9.08
C VAL A 290 -11.17 3.30 9.51
N GLN A 291 -11.34 3.03 10.81
CA GLN A 291 -11.63 1.68 11.30
C GLN A 291 -12.95 1.12 10.72
N ALA A 292 -13.95 1.97 10.54
CA ALA A 292 -15.21 1.57 9.89
C ALA A 292 -14.99 1.28 8.39
N ALA A 293 -14.20 2.10 7.70
CA ALA A 293 -13.87 1.88 6.30
C ALA A 293 -13.07 0.58 6.08
N MET A 294 -12.19 0.20 7.04
CA MET A 294 -11.49 -1.09 7.01
C MET A 294 -12.43 -2.30 7.13
N ARG A 295 -13.69 -2.10 7.52
CA ARG A 295 -14.73 -3.14 7.63
C ARG A 295 -15.68 -3.20 6.46
N ASP A 296 -15.42 -2.46 5.39
CA ASP A 296 -16.30 -2.32 4.24
C ASP A 296 -16.41 -3.59 3.39
N HIS A 297 -17.65 -3.91 2.99
CA HIS A 297 -17.98 -4.96 2.04
C HIS A 297 -18.82 -4.42 0.89
N TYR A 298 -18.63 -3.12 0.55
CA TYR A 298 -19.41 -2.39 -0.45
C TYR A 298 -20.88 -2.20 -0.09
N GLU A 299 -21.27 -2.27 1.20
CA GLU A 299 -22.66 -2.18 1.63
C GLU A 299 -23.36 -0.93 1.09
N GLY A 300 -24.57 -1.12 0.56
CA GLY A 300 -25.38 -0.05 0.00
C GLY A 300 -24.91 0.50 -1.35
N THR A 301 -23.99 -0.17 -2.01
CA THR A 301 -23.51 0.17 -3.35
C THR A 301 -23.92 -0.88 -4.40
N PRO A 302 -23.77 -0.62 -5.71
CA PRO A 302 -23.98 -1.65 -6.74
C PRO A 302 -23.05 -2.87 -6.65
N LEU A 303 -21.96 -2.80 -5.84
CA LEU A 303 -21.00 -3.87 -5.62
C LEU A 303 -21.25 -4.66 -4.34
N ASP A 304 -22.32 -4.37 -3.60
CA ASP A 304 -22.66 -4.93 -2.29
C ASP A 304 -22.67 -6.47 -2.31
N ILE A 305 -21.65 -7.08 -1.70
CA ILE A 305 -21.49 -8.53 -1.67
C ILE A 305 -22.43 -9.23 -0.70
N THR A 306 -23.20 -8.51 0.11
CA THR A 306 -24.24 -9.08 0.97
C THR A 306 -25.53 -9.37 0.23
N ASN A 307 -25.68 -8.85 -1.00
CA ASN A 307 -26.85 -8.98 -1.83
C ASN A 307 -26.65 -9.86 -3.07
N ASP A 308 -25.46 -10.37 -3.31
CA ASP A 308 -25.18 -11.28 -4.40
C ASP A 308 -25.60 -12.75 -4.09
N PRO A 309 -25.67 -13.64 -5.11
CA PRO A 309 -26.03 -15.04 -4.89
C PRO A 309 -25.10 -15.78 -3.90
N GLY A 310 -23.83 -15.36 -3.79
CA GLY A 310 -22.85 -15.95 -2.90
C GLY A 310 -23.09 -15.64 -1.41
N ALA A 311 -23.90 -14.61 -1.10
CA ALA A 311 -24.24 -14.24 0.27
C ALA A 311 -25.18 -15.26 0.95
N GLY A 312 -25.92 -16.02 0.14
CA GLY A 312 -26.87 -16.99 0.64
C GLY A 312 -28.03 -16.37 1.43
N PRO A 313 -28.84 -17.19 2.13
CA PRO A 313 -30.05 -16.72 2.81
C PRO A 313 -29.74 -15.80 4.01
N PHE A 314 -28.54 -15.83 4.54
CA PHE A 314 -28.13 -15.03 5.71
C PHE A 314 -27.41 -13.73 5.30
N LYS A 315 -27.31 -13.42 4.01
CA LYS A 315 -26.64 -12.21 3.48
C LYS A 315 -25.23 -12.02 4.03
N THR A 316 -24.46 -13.12 4.12
CA THR A 316 -23.10 -13.06 4.65
C THR A 316 -22.14 -12.44 3.64
N PRO A 317 -21.27 -11.49 4.03
CA PRO A 317 -20.20 -10.99 3.17
C PRO A 317 -19.03 -11.97 3.03
N TYR A 318 -18.97 -13.00 3.85
CA TYR A 318 -17.86 -13.94 3.87
C TYR A 318 -17.94 -14.96 2.77
N ARG A 319 -16.78 -15.26 2.17
CA ARG A 319 -16.61 -16.30 1.14
C ARG A 319 -15.46 -17.20 1.57
N LEU A 320 -15.66 -18.50 1.57
CA LEU A 320 -14.62 -19.48 1.91
C LEU A 320 -13.44 -19.45 0.93
N SER A 321 -13.68 -19.04 -0.29
CA SER A 321 -12.65 -18.73 -1.28
C SER A 321 -13.27 -17.81 -2.34
N PRO A 322 -12.45 -17.06 -3.10
CA PRO A 322 -12.94 -16.35 -4.27
C PRO A 322 -13.62 -17.38 -5.19
N LEU A 323 -14.93 -17.23 -5.37
CA LEU A 323 -15.69 -18.11 -6.26
C LEU A 323 -15.58 -17.57 -7.67
N SER A 324 -14.82 -18.23 -8.53
CA SER A 324 -14.93 -18.09 -9.96
C SER A 324 -15.59 -19.34 -10.50
N PHE A 325 -16.66 -19.20 -11.27
CA PHE A 325 -17.37 -20.32 -11.89
C PHE A 325 -17.92 -19.92 -13.25
N LYS A 326 -18.23 -20.92 -14.08
CA LYS A 326 -18.80 -20.70 -15.42
C LYS A 326 -20.22 -21.22 -15.46
N VAL A 327 -21.08 -20.46 -16.16
CA VAL A 327 -22.44 -20.88 -16.54
C VAL A 327 -22.54 -20.71 -18.05
N GLY A 328 -22.52 -21.81 -18.78
CA GLY A 328 -22.33 -21.80 -20.22
C GLY A 328 -20.97 -21.21 -20.57
N ASP A 329 -20.94 -20.20 -21.44
CA ASP A 329 -19.73 -19.48 -21.84
C ASP A 329 -19.43 -18.25 -20.98
N GLN A 330 -20.29 -17.96 -20.00
CA GLN A 330 -20.12 -16.82 -19.09
C GLN A 330 -19.33 -17.19 -17.84
N GLU A 331 -18.34 -16.38 -17.51
CA GLU A 331 -17.55 -16.48 -16.28
C GLU A 331 -18.06 -15.51 -15.23
N TYR A 332 -18.17 -15.97 -14.00
CA TYR A 332 -18.61 -15.21 -12.83
C TYR A 332 -17.51 -15.20 -11.79
N PHE A 333 -17.42 -14.10 -11.04
CA PHE A 333 -16.45 -13.92 -9.94
C PHE A 333 -17.11 -13.21 -8.76
N ASN A 334 -16.50 -13.31 -7.57
CA ASN A 334 -16.88 -12.49 -6.43
C ASN A 334 -16.15 -11.16 -6.46
N GLU A 335 -16.80 -10.13 -5.94
CA GLU A 335 -16.15 -8.86 -5.62
C GLU A 335 -15.07 -9.04 -4.56
N ARG A 336 -14.12 -8.11 -4.51
CA ARG A 336 -13.07 -8.03 -3.49
C ARG A 336 -13.24 -6.73 -2.70
N PRO A 337 -13.88 -6.78 -1.52
CA PRO A 337 -14.03 -5.63 -0.65
C PRO A 337 -12.72 -5.32 0.11
N ILE A 338 -12.71 -4.22 0.86
CA ILE A 338 -11.61 -3.84 1.76
C ILE A 338 -11.50 -4.88 2.89
N SER A 339 -12.61 -5.25 3.53
CA SER A 339 -12.64 -6.28 4.58
C SER A 339 -12.73 -7.67 3.96
N THR A 340 -11.84 -8.57 4.37
CA THR A 340 -11.80 -9.95 3.87
C THR A 340 -11.32 -10.92 4.94
N GLN A 341 -11.90 -12.11 4.96
CA GLN A 341 -11.51 -13.18 5.90
C GLN A 341 -10.09 -13.74 5.66
N GLN A 342 -9.36 -13.24 4.66
CA GLN A 342 -7.96 -13.59 4.43
C GLN A 342 -7.00 -12.76 5.27
N THR A 343 -7.47 -11.72 5.93
CA THR A 343 -6.64 -10.77 6.68
C THR A 343 -5.98 -11.48 7.86
N ALA A 344 -4.67 -11.42 7.96
CA ALA A 344 -3.91 -11.91 9.09
C ALA A 344 -3.86 -10.88 10.23
N PHE A 345 -3.64 -9.62 9.86
CA PHE A 345 -3.70 -8.49 10.78
C PHE A 345 -4.06 -7.19 10.06
N THR A 346 -4.55 -6.25 10.82
CA THR A 346 -4.87 -4.90 10.36
C THR A 346 -4.45 -3.88 11.39
N PHE A 347 -4.07 -2.69 10.94
CA PHE A 347 -3.86 -1.58 11.86
C PHE A 347 -4.39 -0.25 11.32
N VAL A 348 -4.63 0.67 12.24
CA VAL A 348 -4.80 2.08 11.96
C VAL A 348 -3.77 2.85 12.79
N ALA A 349 -2.82 3.49 12.13
CA ALA A 349 -1.80 4.31 12.77
C ALA A 349 -2.28 5.76 12.85
N GLN A 350 -2.20 6.35 14.02
CA GLN A 350 -2.54 7.75 14.29
C GLN A 350 -1.30 8.49 14.77
N MET A 351 -0.86 9.51 14.05
CA MET A 351 0.33 10.29 14.34
C MET A 351 -0.06 11.74 14.67
N ARG A 352 0.33 12.25 15.85
CA ARG A 352 -0.11 13.54 16.39
C ARG A 352 1.07 14.47 16.70
N ALA A 353 1.24 15.51 15.87
CA ALA A 353 2.34 16.47 16.00
C ALA A 353 2.26 17.36 17.26
N ASN A 354 1.09 17.48 17.87
CA ASN A 354 0.85 18.30 19.07
C ASN A 354 1.14 17.59 20.38
N LEU A 355 1.62 16.34 20.33
CA LEU A 355 1.97 15.54 21.50
C LEU A 355 3.44 15.07 21.40
N PRO A 356 4.11 14.82 22.56
CA PRO A 356 5.43 14.19 22.56
C PRO A 356 5.39 12.83 21.87
N ASP A 357 6.47 12.44 21.17
CA ASP A 357 6.54 11.19 20.40
C ASP A 357 6.18 9.95 21.23
N ALA A 358 6.57 9.91 22.50
CA ALA A 358 6.26 8.79 23.40
C ALA A 358 4.76 8.50 23.60
N ILE A 359 3.88 9.45 23.27
CA ILE A 359 2.40 9.31 23.41
C ILE A 359 1.66 9.85 22.18
N GLY A 360 2.38 10.45 21.25
CA GLY A 360 1.82 11.06 20.04
C GLY A 360 1.36 10.00 19.03
N GLY A 361 2.15 8.96 18.83
CA GLY A 361 1.82 7.84 18.00
C GLY A 361 0.93 6.82 18.72
N VAL A 362 -0.08 6.32 18.02
CA VAL A 362 -0.90 5.17 18.48
C VAL A 362 -1.09 4.24 17.30
N LEU A 363 -0.61 3.01 17.46
CA LEU A 363 -0.89 1.93 16.53
C LEU A 363 -2.11 1.15 17.03
N TRP A 364 -3.28 1.39 16.43
CA TRP A 364 -4.49 0.62 16.69
C TRP A 364 -4.40 -0.70 15.94
N PHE A 365 -3.96 -1.75 16.62
CA PHE A 365 -3.64 -3.05 16.03
C PHE A 365 -4.71 -4.08 16.31
N GLY A 366 -5.02 -4.91 15.32
CA GLY A 366 -5.93 -6.04 15.41
C GLY A 366 -5.43 -7.22 14.60
N THR A 367 -5.60 -8.42 15.14
CA THR A 367 -5.37 -9.68 14.42
C THR A 367 -6.66 -10.12 13.75
N ASP A 368 -6.55 -10.84 12.63
CA ASP A 368 -7.69 -11.32 11.84
C ASP A 368 -8.40 -10.19 11.04
N ASP A 369 -9.50 -10.51 10.38
CA ASP A 369 -10.33 -9.60 9.60
C ASP A 369 -10.77 -8.38 10.43
N ALA A 370 -10.63 -7.19 9.84
CA ALA A 370 -11.01 -5.92 10.48
C ALA A 370 -12.46 -5.93 10.99
N ASN A 371 -13.36 -6.70 10.36
CA ASN A 371 -14.74 -6.84 10.78
C ASN A 371 -14.92 -7.74 12.02
N MET A 372 -13.96 -8.63 12.28
CA MET A 372 -13.98 -9.58 13.39
C MET A 372 -13.08 -9.16 14.55
N THR A 373 -12.18 -8.22 14.34
CA THR A 373 -11.17 -7.84 15.32
C THR A 373 -11.54 -6.61 16.14
N VAL A 374 -10.91 -6.49 17.30
CA VAL A 374 -10.88 -5.29 18.14
C VAL A 374 -9.53 -4.59 17.92
N PHE A 375 -9.58 -3.32 17.55
CA PHE A 375 -8.38 -2.50 17.43
C PHE A 375 -7.86 -2.10 18.82
N ALA A 376 -6.81 -2.78 19.30
CA ALA A 376 -6.15 -2.46 20.55
C ALA A 376 -5.13 -1.33 20.37
N PRO A 377 -5.10 -0.31 21.25
CA PRO A 377 -4.09 0.75 21.16
C PRO A 377 -2.73 0.25 21.66
N VAL A 378 -1.69 0.48 20.85
CA VAL A 378 -0.28 0.20 21.16
C VAL A 378 0.48 1.52 21.04
N TYR A 379 1.36 1.82 22.04
CA TYR A 379 2.16 3.04 22.14
C TYR A 379 3.65 2.76 21.98
#